data_8671d0a737f8f73cf58c238b075c638b
#
_entry.id   8671d0a737f8f73cf58c238b075c638b
#
_cell.length_a   1.000
_cell.length_b   1.000
_cell.length_c   1.000
_cell.angle_alpha   90.00
_cell.angle_beta   90.00
_cell.angle_gamma   90.00
#
_symmetry.space_group_name_H-M   'P 1'
#
loop_
_entity.id
_entity.type
_entity.pdbx_description
1 polymer ?
#
loop_
_entity_poly.entity_id
_entity_poly.type
_entity_poly.pdbx_seq_one_letter_code
_entity_poly.pdbx_strand_id
1 'polypeptide(L)'
;MAWTKSIEFAESALIDLEEIRAWYFEQGVAAIGVRLVGEIVDLVEQLATYPESGRIVPEFGLPAVRELIYPPFRIVCRVGATQLWVVRVWRSERLLKMP
;
A
#
# COMPACT_ATOMS: atom_id res chain seq x y z
N MET A 1 9.01 -21.59 10.20
CA MET A 1 7.75 -20.85 10.20
C MET A 1 8.04 -19.37 10.04
N ALA A 2 7.42 -18.74 9.07
CA ALA A 2 7.62 -17.30 8.86
C ALA A 2 6.91 -16.53 9.98
N TRP A 3 7.62 -15.56 10.54
CA TRP A 3 7.04 -14.68 11.55
C TRP A 3 6.44 -13.45 10.86
N THR A 4 5.17 -13.17 11.15
CA THR A 4 4.45 -12.07 10.54
C THR A 4 4.54 -10.82 11.42
N LYS A 5 4.99 -9.71 10.85
CA LYS A 5 5.02 -8.43 11.54
C LYS A 5 3.61 -7.93 11.75
N SER A 6 3.40 -7.18 12.83
CA SER A 6 2.13 -6.49 13.03
C SER A 6 2.01 -5.33 12.03
N ILE A 7 0.78 -5.08 11.58
CA ILE A 7 0.50 -4.09 10.55
C ILE A 7 -0.20 -2.89 11.16
N GLU A 8 0.31 -1.70 10.87
CA GLU A 8 -0.31 -0.44 11.22
C GLU A 8 -0.53 0.36 9.95
N PHE A 9 -1.68 1.02 9.85
CA PHE A 9 -1.96 1.93 8.75
C PHE A 9 -1.83 3.35 9.26
N ALA A 10 -0.95 4.13 8.65
CA ALA A 10 -0.85 5.56 8.94
C ALA A 10 -2.16 6.25 8.52
N GLU A 11 -2.49 7.35 9.18
CA GLU A 11 -3.69 8.10 8.85
C GLU A 11 -3.73 8.49 7.37
N SER A 12 -2.59 8.88 6.81
CA SER A 12 -2.47 9.21 5.39
C SER A 12 -2.88 8.05 4.49
N ALA A 13 -2.49 6.82 4.85
CA ALA A 13 -2.86 5.63 4.09
C ALA A 13 -4.35 5.31 4.21
N LEU A 14 -4.92 5.49 5.40
CA LEU A 14 -6.36 5.30 5.61
C LEU A 14 -7.16 6.27 4.77
N ILE A 15 -6.72 7.52 4.71
CA ILE A 15 -7.36 8.54 3.87
C ILE A 15 -7.27 8.13 2.40
N ASP A 16 -6.09 7.67 1.96
CA ASP A 16 -5.91 7.20 0.58
C ASP A 16 -6.88 6.07 0.23
N LEU A 17 -7.02 5.08 1.12
CA LEU A 17 -7.93 3.95 0.90
C LEU A 17 -9.39 4.42 0.85
N GLU A 18 -9.77 5.35 1.71
CA GLU A 18 -11.13 5.88 1.71
C GLU A 18 -11.42 6.66 0.42
N GLU A 19 -10.45 7.41 -0.08
CA GLU A 19 -10.60 8.13 -1.35
C GLU A 19 -10.77 7.16 -2.52
N ILE A 20 -10.06 6.03 -2.51
CA ILE A 20 -10.23 5.00 -3.54
C ILE A 20 -11.66 4.46 -3.51
N ARG A 21 -12.16 4.10 -2.33
CA ARG A 21 -13.52 3.60 -2.18
C ARG A 21 -14.56 4.63 -2.65
N ALA A 22 -14.39 5.88 -2.23
CA ALA A 22 -15.30 6.96 -2.57
C ALA A 22 -15.36 7.20 -4.07
N TRP A 23 -14.21 7.16 -4.74
CA TRP A 23 -14.15 7.36 -6.19
C TRP A 23 -14.97 6.30 -6.94
N TYR A 24 -14.78 5.02 -6.59
CA TYR A 24 -15.52 3.94 -7.24
C TYR A 24 -17.00 3.99 -6.90
N PHE A 25 -17.35 4.40 -5.68
CA PHE A 25 -18.75 4.60 -5.31
C PHE A 25 -19.38 5.68 -6.18
N GLU A 26 -18.70 6.79 -6.40
CA GLU A 26 -19.18 7.89 -7.23
C GLU A 26 -19.34 7.48 -8.70
N GLN A 27 -18.53 6.54 -9.16
CA GLN A 27 -18.64 6.01 -10.52
C GLN A 27 -19.74 4.95 -10.66
N GLY A 28 -20.47 4.66 -9.60
CA GLY A 28 -21.55 3.67 -9.63
C GLY A 28 -21.06 2.23 -9.57
N VAL A 29 -19.83 1.98 -9.17
CA VAL A 29 -19.22 0.64 -9.11
C VAL A 29 -18.57 0.39 -7.74
N ALA A 30 -19.31 0.66 -6.69
CA ALA A 30 -18.83 0.57 -5.31
C ALA A 30 -18.17 -0.78 -4.98
N ALA A 31 -18.72 -1.88 -5.51
CA ALA A 31 -18.18 -3.22 -5.26
C ALA A 31 -16.75 -3.38 -5.75
N ILE A 32 -16.38 -2.69 -6.83
CA ILE A 32 -15.01 -2.72 -7.35
C ILE A 32 -14.06 -2.06 -6.35
N GLY A 33 -14.45 -0.91 -5.79
CA GLY A 33 -13.63 -0.22 -4.79
C GLY A 33 -13.41 -1.07 -3.55
N VAL A 34 -14.45 -1.72 -3.04
CA VAL A 34 -14.34 -2.61 -1.88
C VAL A 34 -13.38 -3.77 -2.17
N ARG A 35 -13.49 -4.37 -3.36
CA ARG A 35 -12.61 -5.47 -3.76
C ARG A 35 -11.16 -5.02 -3.85
N LEU A 36 -10.90 -3.87 -4.46
CA LEU A 36 -9.54 -3.35 -4.62
C LEU A 36 -8.89 -3.06 -3.26
N VAL A 37 -9.63 -2.46 -2.34
CA VAL A 37 -9.12 -2.21 -0.99
C VAL A 37 -8.78 -3.51 -0.29
N GLY A 38 -9.64 -4.53 -0.42
CA GLY A 38 -9.39 -5.85 0.15
C GLY A 38 -8.13 -6.50 -0.41
N GLU A 39 -7.92 -6.42 -1.72
CA GLU A 39 -6.73 -6.97 -2.37
C GLU A 39 -5.46 -6.22 -1.96
N ILE A 40 -5.54 -4.91 -1.77
CA ILE A 40 -4.41 -4.12 -1.26
C ILE A 40 -4.04 -4.59 0.16
N VAL A 41 -5.03 -4.80 1.02
CA VAL A 41 -4.79 -5.29 2.38
C VAL A 41 -4.13 -6.68 2.34
N ASP A 42 -4.58 -7.56 1.46
CA ASP A 42 -3.98 -8.90 1.31
C ASP A 42 -2.51 -8.80 0.90
N LEU A 43 -2.17 -7.89 0.00
CA LEU A 43 -0.78 -7.68 -0.40
C LEU A 43 0.07 -7.14 0.74
N VAL A 44 -0.48 -6.26 1.57
CA VAL A 44 0.20 -5.74 2.75
C VAL A 44 0.48 -6.88 3.75
N GLU A 45 -0.48 -7.77 3.95
CA GLU A 45 -0.29 -8.93 4.83
C GLU A 45 0.83 -9.83 4.30
N GLN A 46 0.91 -10.03 2.99
CA GLN A 46 1.98 -10.80 2.38
C GLN A 46 3.33 -10.13 2.61
N LEU A 47 3.40 -8.80 2.49
CA LEU A 47 4.62 -8.05 2.76
C LEU A 47 5.03 -8.15 4.23
N ALA A 48 4.07 -8.17 5.16
CA ALA A 48 4.36 -8.29 6.58
C ALA A 48 4.99 -9.65 6.91
N THR A 49 4.63 -10.69 6.17
CA THR A 49 5.20 -12.04 6.33
C THR A 49 6.54 -12.17 5.58
N TYR A 50 6.62 -11.60 4.39
CA TYR A 50 7.81 -11.68 3.53
C TYR A 50 8.24 -10.27 3.12
N PRO A 51 8.95 -9.54 4.01
CA PRO A 51 9.30 -8.13 3.75
C PRO A 51 10.11 -7.90 2.48
N GLU A 52 10.86 -8.91 2.04
CA GLU A 52 11.66 -8.81 0.83
C GLU A 52 10.84 -8.95 -0.46
N SER A 53 9.54 -9.29 -0.34
CA SER A 53 8.66 -9.34 -1.51
C SER A 53 8.36 -7.96 -2.08
N GLY A 54 8.51 -6.90 -1.27
CA GLY A 54 8.41 -5.53 -1.75
C GLY A 54 9.76 -5.01 -2.23
N ARG A 55 9.74 -4.13 -3.23
CA ARG A 55 10.98 -3.54 -3.71
C ARG A 55 11.32 -2.28 -2.92
N ILE A 56 12.60 -1.93 -2.90
CA ILE A 56 13.03 -0.66 -2.32
C ILE A 56 12.49 0.48 -3.18
N VAL A 57 11.89 1.49 -2.53
CA VAL A 57 11.34 2.64 -3.25
C VAL A 57 12.51 3.42 -3.87
N PRO A 58 12.55 3.53 -5.23
CA PRO A 58 13.71 4.14 -5.89
C PRO A 58 13.95 5.59 -5.47
N GLU A 59 12.89 6.34 -5.19
CA GLU A 59 13.00 7.75 -4.81
C GLU A 59 13.74 7.96 -3.49
N PHE A 60 13.73 6.96 -2.62
CA PHE A 60 14.37 7.08 -1.31
C PHE A 60 15.66 6.24 -1.18
N GLY A 61 15.72 5.10 -1.86
CA GLY A 61 16.87 4.21 -1.78
C GLY A 61 17.12 3.63 -0.40
N LEU A 62 16.12 3.62 0.48
CA LEU A 62 16.25 3.15 1.85
C LEU A 62 15.68 1.73 1.98
N PRO A 63 16.48 0.74 2.46
CA PRO A 63 15.99 -0.63 2.59
C PRO A 63 14.74 -0.79 3.47
N ALA A 64 14.54 0.13 4.42
CA ALA A 64 13.37 0.08 5.30
C ALA A 64 12.10 0.61 4.64
N VAL A 65 12.19 1.25 3.47
CA VAL A 65 11.03 1.80 2.77
C VAL A 65 10.80 0.95 1.53
N ARG A 66 9.71 0.18 1.55
CA ARG A 66 9.37 -0.77 0.49
C ARG A 66 8.05 -0.40 -0.16
N GLU A 67 7.89 -0.83 -1.40
CA GLU A 67 6.63 -0.64 -2.09
C GLU A 67 6.18 -1.93 -2.75
N LEU A 68 4.86 -2.02 -2.92
CA LEU A 68 4.21 -3.05 -3.70
C LEU A 68 3.50 -2.36 -4.85
N ILE A 69 3.61 -2.94 -6.04
CA ILE A 69 2.94 -2.42 -7.22
C ILE A 69 1.70 -3.27 -7.46
N TYR A 70 0.55 -2.64 -7.38
CA TYR A 70 -0.73 -3.25 -7.71
C TYR A 70 -1.46 -2.29 -8.63
N PRO A 71 -1.25 -2.42 -9.95
CA PRO A 71 -1.74 -1.41 -10.89
C PRO A 71 -3.22 -1.13 -10.73
N PRO A 72 -3.62 0.13 -10.71
CA PRO A 72 -2.82 1.34 -10.95
C PRO A 72 -2.19 1.94 -9.69
N PHE A 73 -2.05 1.17 -8.61
CA PHE A 73 -1.63 1.70 -7.32
C PHE A 73 -0.19 1.33 -6.96
N ARG A 74 0.43 2.21 -6.17
CA ARG A 74 1.67 1.95 -5.43
C ARG A 74 1.35 1.98 -3.94
N ILE A 75 1.76 0.95 -3.22
CA ILE A 75 1.55 0.84 -1.79
C ILE A 75 2.90 1.01 -1.13
N VAL A 76 3.10 2.11 -0.43
CA VAL A 76 4.38 2.45 0.18
C VAL A 76 4.33 2.13 1.66
N CYS A 77 5.30 1.32 2.12
CA CYS A 77 5.35 0.83 3.48
C CYS A 77 6.72 1.08 4.09
N ARG A 78 6.74 1.29 5.41
CA ARG A 78 7.97 1.33 6.18
C ARG A 78 8.04 0.04 7.00
N VAL A 79 9.17 -0.67 6.87
CA VAL A 79 9.38 -1.97 7.49
C VAL A 79 10.26 -1.81 8.72
N GLY A 80 9.70 -2.06 9.89
CA GLY A 80 10.44 -2.10 11.15
C GLY A 80 10.76 -3.53 11.56
N ALA A 81 11.42 -3.69 12.71
CA ALA A 81 11.80 -5.01 13.21
C ALA A 81 10.60 -5.89 13.50
N THR A 82 9.57 -5.33 14.14
CA THR A 82 8.38 -6.07 14.56
C THR A 82 7.10 -5.54 13.94
N GLN A 83 7.16 -4.39 13.27
CA GLN A 83 5.99 -3.71 12.73
C GLN A 83 6.20 -3.31 11.28
N LEU A 84 5.10 -3.22 10.56
CA LEU A 84 5.07 -2.69 9.21
C LEU A 84 4.01 -1.58 9.19
N TRP A 85 4.39 -0.40 8.71
CA TRP A 85 3.48 0.72 8.56
C TRP A 85 3.16 0.94 7.10
N VAL A 86 1.88 0.93 6.75
CA VAL A 86 1.45 1.38 5.43
C VAL A 86 1.37 2.91 5.49
N VAL A 87 2.20 3.57 4.70
CA VAL A 87 2.36 5.02 4.76
C VAL A 87 1.48 5.73 3.73
N ARG A 88 1.47 5.22 2.50
CA ARG A 88 0.65 5.79 1.43
C ARG A 88 0.16 4.71 0.49
N VAL A 89 -0.99 4.97 -0.15
CA VAL A 89 -1.51 4.18 -1.26
C VAL A 89 -1.81 5.16 -2.38
N TRP A 90 -0.95 5.21 -3.39
CA TRP A 90 -1.01 6.18 -4.47
C TRP A 90 -1.28 5.52 -5.81
N ARG A 91 -1.93 6.26 -6.70
CA ARG A 91 -1.94 5.85 -8.11
C ARG A 91 -0.56 6.07 -8.69
N SER A 92 -0.05 5.08 -9.42
CA SER A 92 1.32 5.10 -9.91
C SER A 92 1.58 6.25 -10.90
N GLU A 93 0.60 6.61 -11.71
CA GLU A 93 0.74 7.72 -12.64
C GLU A 93 0.89 9.07 -11.94
N ARG A 94 0.31 9.21 -10.74
CA ARG A 94 0.44 10.44 -9.97
C ARG A 94 1.89 10.67 -9.54
N LEU A 95 2.59 9.59 -9.20
CA LEU A 95 3.98 9.66 -8.78
C LEU A 95 4.91 10.02 -9.93
N LEU A 96 4.57 9.59 -11.15
CA LEU A 96 5.35 9.92 -12.34
C LEU A 96 5.31 11.42 -12.68
N LYS A 97 4.33 12.15 -12.16
CA LYS A 97 4.16 13.59 -12.42
C LYS A 97 4.77 14.46 -11.35
N MET A 98 5.30 13.89 -10.29
CA MET A 98 5.92 14.67 -9.22
C MET A 98 7.26 15.19 -9.68
N PRO A 99 7.56 16.47 -9.39
CA PRO A 99 8.84 17.05 -9.73
C PRO A 99 9.98 16.40 -8.98
#